data_140d57e9a68106ac98a3c3f5cae2d25b
#
_entry.id   140d57e9a68106ac98a3c3f5cae2d25b
#
_cell.length_a   1.000
_cell.length_b   1.000
_cell.length_c   1.000
_cell.angle_alpha   90.00
_cell.angle_beta   90.00
_cell.angle_gamma   90.00
#
_symmetry.space_group_name_H-M   'P 1'
#
loop_
_entity.id
_entity.type
_entity.pdbx_description
1 polymer ?
#
loop_
_entity_poly.entity_id
_entity_poly.type
_entity_poly.pdbx_seq_one_letter_code
_entity_poly.pdbx_strand_id
1 'polypeptide(L)'
;MDLASILLAVGGGFLGGAMNALAGGGSFATMPALIALGLPATNANATSNFAVLPGAAASALTFRDELAPVGGARPRVLGTITFLTALIGSALLVITPTNTFDHIIPWLLLFAFIVLLFGKRAAGWLEQRVHIGRKS
;
A
#
# COMPACT_ATOMS: atom_id res chain seq x y z
N MET A 1 -12.64 22.87 16.36
CA MET A 1 -11.63 21.80 16.54
C MET A 1 -10.99 22.06 17.88
N ASP A 2 -11.09 21.10 18.76
CA ASP A 2 -10.45 21.16 20.09
C ASP A 2 -8.97 20.82 19.98
N LEU A 3 -8.21 21.24 20.97
CA LEU A 3 -6.77 20.99 21.04
C LEU A 3 -6.45 19.48 20.92
N ALA A 4 -7.30 18.62 21.50
CA ALA A 4 -7.16 17.17 21.42
C ALA A 4 -7.24 16.64 19.97
N SER A 5 -8.20 17.16 19.19
CA SER A 5 -8.36 16.78 17.78
C SER A 5 -7.16 17.23 16.94
N ILE A 6 -6.60 18.40 17.21
CA ILE A 6 -5.40 18.90 16.53
C ILE A 6 -4.19 18.03 16.88
N LEU A 7 -3.99 17.71 18.16
CA LEU A 7 -2.90 16.86 18.60
C LEU A 7 -3.00 15.44 18.02
N LEU A 8 -4.21 14.89 17.92
CA LEU A 8 -4.45 13.58 17.32
C LEU A 8 -4.14 13.58 15.82
N ALA A 9 -4.57 14.63 15.10
CA ALA A 9 -4.30 14.78 13.67
C ALA A 9 -2.80 14.94 13.39
N VAL A 10 -2.13 15.82 14.13
CA VAL A 10 -0.69 16.07 13.99
C VAL A 10 0.13 14.84 14.41
N GLY A 11 -0.19 14.24 15.55
CA GLY A 11 0.47 13.02 16.02
C GLY A 11 0.30 11.83 15.09
N GLY A 12 -0.94 11.59 14.64
CA GLY A 12 -1.24 10.54 13.66
C GLY A 12 -0.56 10.78 12.31
N GLY A 13 -0.53 12.01 11.84
CA GLY A 13 0.16 12.40 10.61
C GLY A 13 1.68 12.25 10.71
N PHE A 14 2.28 12.68 11.82
CA PHE A 14 3.72 12.54 12.07
C PHE A 14 4.15 11.06 12.15
N LEU A 15 3.44 10.27 12.97
CA LEU A 15 3.70 8.82 13.09
C LEU A 15 3.48 8.10 11.77
N GLY A 16 2.40 8.44 11.06
CA GLY A 16 2.11 7.86 9.75
C GLY A 16 3.19 8.20 8.72
N GLY A 17 3.66 9.44 8.69
CA GLY A 17 4.75 9.86 7.83
C GLY A 17 6.06 9.13 8.14
N ALA A 18 6.42 9.02 9.41
CA ALA A 18 7.61 8.30 9.86
C ALA A 18 7.54 6.80 9.52
N MET A 19 6.40 6.14 9.81
CA MET A 19 6.18 4.74 9.46
C MET A 19 6.22 4.51 7.95
N ASN A 20 5.65 5.44 7.17
CA ASN A 20 5.67 5.35 5.72
C ASN A 20 7.09 5.47 5.14
N ALA A 21 7.89 6.36 5.71
CA ALA A 21 9.29 6.52 5.28
C ALA A 21 10.15 5.29 5.58
N LEU A 22 9.87 4.58 6.70
CA LEU A 22 10.65 3.42 7.13
C LEU A 22 10.21 2.11 6.47
N ALA A 23 8.89 1.91 6.32
CA ALA A 23 8.34 0.61 5.94
C ALA A 23 7.16 0.67 4.95
N GLY A 24 6.74 1.85 4.50
CA GLY A 24 5.59 2.01 3.61
C GLY A 24 4.23 1.81 4.27
N GLY A 25 4.17 1.76 5.62
CA GLY A 25 2.96 1.45 6.39
C GLY A 25 2.27 2.66 7.04
N GLY A 26 2.38 3.86 6.49
CA GLY A 26 1.86 5.08 7.11
C GLY A 26 0.37 5.07 7.41
N SER A 27 -0.42 4.38 6.59
CA SER A 27 -1.87 4.27 6.77
C SER A 27 -2.28 3.55 8.06
N PHE A 28 -1.42 2.71 8.63
CA PHE A 28 -1.70 2.05 9.92
C PHE A 28 -1.78 3.02 11.10
N ALA A 29 -1.11 4.14 11.04
CA ALA A 29 -1.20 5.17 12.07
C ALA A 29 -2.21 6.27 11.71
N THR A 30 -2.22 6.72 10.46
CA THR A 30 -3.10 7.82 10.02
C THR A 30 -4.56 7.42 9.97
N MET A 31 -4.90 6.21 9.51
CA MET A 31 -6.28 5.77 9.38
C MET A 31 -7.02 5.67 10.73
N PRO A 32 -6.48 5.01 11.78
CA PRO A 32 -7.12 5.02 13.10
C PRO A 32 -7.26 6.42 13.71
N ALA A 33 -6.27 7.30 13.52
CA ALA A 33 -6.35 8.68 13.98
C ALA A 33 -7.51 9.43 13.32
N LEU A 34 -7.71 9.29 12.01
CA LEU A 34 -8.80 9.90 11.27
C LEU A 34 -10.17 9.33 11.66
N ILE A 35 -10.27 8.02 11.90
CA ILE A 35 -11.50 7.38 12.41
C ILE A 35 -11.82 7.90 13.81
N ALA A 36 -10.84 8.04 14.69
CA ALA A 36 -11.02 8.61 16.02
C ALA A 36 -11.47 10.09 15.99
N LEU A 37 -11.15 10.82 14.91
CA LEU A 37 -11.65 12.15 14.62
C LEU A 37 -13.09 12.17 14.05
N GLY A 38 -13.70 11.00 13.90
CA GLY A 38 -15.09 10.84 13.45
C GLY A 38 -15.26 10.70 11.94
N LEU A 39 -14.20 10.49 11.17
CA LEU A 39 -14.34 10.25 9.74
C LEU A 39 -14.84 8.81 9.50
N PRO A 40 -15.78 8.61 8.57
CA PRO A 40 -16.11 7.27 8.07
C PRO A 40 -14.88 6.55 7.52
N ALA A 41 -14.80 5.23 7.68
CA ALA A 41 -13.62 4.44 7.31
C ALA A 41 -13.16 4.64 5.85
N THR A 42 -14.11 4.76 4.93
CA THR A 42 -13.84 5.03 3.51
C THR A 42 -13.14 6.38 3.29
N ASN A 43 -13.64 7.43 3.96
CA ASN A 43 -13.07 8.77 3.87
C ASN A 43 -11.73 8.84 4.60
N ALA A 44 -11.61 8.17 5.75
CA ALA A 44 -10.36 8.06 6.49
C ALA A 44 -9.28 7.39 5.65
N ASN A 45 -9.61 6.30 4.95
CA ASN A 45 -8.68 5.62 4.04
C ASN A 45 -8.25 6.51 2.87
N ALA A 46 -9.19 7.17 2.19
CA ALA A 46 -8.88 8.07 1.09
C ALA A 46 -8.00 9.25 1.55
N THR A 47 -8.36 9.88 2.68
CA THR A 47 -7.61 11.00 3.26
C THR A 47 -6.20 10.56 3.69
N SER A 48 -6.07 9.40 4.31
CA SER A 48 -4.79 8.81 4.72
C SER A 48 -3.86 8.61 3.52
N ASN A 49 -4.37 7.99 2.45
CA ASN A 49 -3.59 7.76 1.24
C ASN A 49 -3.17 9.07 0.55
N PHE A 50 -4.07 10.06 0.53
CA PHE A 50 -3.75 11.37 -0.02
C PHE A 50 -2.69 12.12 0.82
N ALA A 51 -2.77 12.04 2.15
CA ALA A 51 -1.81 12.65 3.05
C ALA A 51 -0.39 12.08 2.91
N VAL A 52 -0.26 10.80 2.59
CA VAL A 52 1.04 10.12 2.41
C VAL A 52 1.65 10.40 1.03
N LEU A 53 0.86 10.82 0.05
CA LEU A 53 1.29 10.99 -1.34
C LEU A 53 2.47 11.96 -1.53
N PRO A 54 2.54 13.15 -0.87
CA PRO A 54 3.69 14.04 -1.00
C PRO A 54 4.99 13.40 -0.51
N GLY A 55 4.94 12.65 0.60
CA GLY A 55 6.10 11.92 1.14
C GLY A 55 6.57 10.81 0.21
N ALA A 56 5.63 10.05 -0.36
CA ALA A 56 5.94 9.02 -1.35
C ALA A 56 6.55 9.60 -2.63
N ALA A 57 6.03 10.73 -3.11
CA ALA A 57 6.59 11.45 -4.26
C ALA A 57 8.01 11.95 -3.99
N ALA A 58 8.27 12.54 -2.81
CA ALA A 58 9.59 12.97 -2.39
C ALA A 58 10.58 11.80 -2.33
N SER A 59 10.18 10.67 -1.75
CA SER A 59 11.00 9.45 -1.73
C SER A 59 11.31 8.94 -3.13
N ALA A 60 10.31 8.88 -4.01
CA ALA A 60 10.50 8.44 -5.39
C ALA A 60 11.47 9.33 -6.17
N LEU A 61 11.45 10.65 -5.93
CA LEU A 61 12.38 11.59 -6.55
C LEU A 61 13.80 11.46 -5.99
N THR A 62 13.93 11.25 -4.68
CA THR A 62 15.24 11.13 -4.00
C THR A 62 15.95 9.85 -4.41
N PHE A 63 15.27 8.73 -4.47
CA PHE A 63 15.85 7.41 -4.76
C PHE A 63 15.72 6.98 -6.23
N ARG A 64 15.33 7.88 -7.12
CA ARG A 64 15.12 7.56 -8.55
C ARG A 64 16.35 6.94 -9.23
N ASP A 65 17.54 7.36 -8.82
CA ASP A 65 18.81 6.93 -9.42
C ASP A 65 19.28 5.57 -8.87
N GLU A 66 18.71 5.14 -7.74
CA GLU A 66 18.94 3.82 -7.13
C GLU A 66 17.98 2.73 -7.61
N LEU A 67 17.04 3.09 -8.50
CA LEU A 67 16.04 2.16 -9.02
C LEU A 67 16.69 1.09 -9.92
N ALA A 68 16.95 -0.08 -9.34
CA ALA A 68 17.43 -1.24 -10.08
C ALA A 68 16.25 -1.99 -10.76
N PRO A 69 16.50 -2.65 -11.91
CA PRO A 69 15.49 -3.54 -12.50
C PRO A 69 15.13 -4.67 -11.55
N VAL A 70 13.83 -4.88 -11.30
CA VAL A 70 13.34 -5.96 -10.47
C VAL A 70 12.81 -7.08 -11.35
N GLY A 71 13.37 -8.29 -11.22
CA GLY A 71 12.96 -9.44 -12.02
C GLY A 71 13.13 -9.27 -13.53
N GLY A 72 14.07 -8.42 -13.96
CA GLY A 72 14.31 -8.12 -15.39
C GLY A 72 13.38 -7.04 -15.97
N ALA A 73 12.39 -6.58 -15.23
CA ALA A 73 11.49 -5.52 -15.66
C ALA A 73 12.06 -4.13 -15.36
N ARG A 74 11.99 -3.22 -16.33
CA ARG A 74 12.43 -1.83 -16.15
C ARG A 74 11.48 -1.11 -15.17
N PRO A 75 12.00 -0.23 -14.28
CA PRO A 75 11.18 0.52 -13.31
C PRO A 75 10.01 1.29 -13.93
N ARG A 76 10.20 1.80 -15.16
CA ARG A 76 9.14 2.50 -15.90
C ARG A 76 7.97 1.58 -16.26
N VAL A 77 8.23 0.33 -16.64
CA VAL A 77 7.18 -0.65 -16.97
C VAL A 77 6.40 -1.02 -15.72
N LEU A 78 7.09 -1.26 -14.60
CA LEU A 78 6.45 -1.51 -13.31
C LEU A 78 5.58 -0.32 -12.88
N GLY A 79 6.09 0.90 -12.98
CA GLY A 79 5.34 2.12 -12.69
C GLY A 79 4.07 2.27 -13.54
N THR A 80 4.16 1.99 -14.84
CA THR A 80 2.99 2.05 -15.73
C THR A 80 1.94 1.01 -15.38
N ILE A 81 2.35 -0.23 -15.11
CA ILE A 81 1.44 -1.30 -14.69
C ILE A 81 0.77 -0.94 -13.37
N THR A 82 1.55 -0.49 -12.38
CA THR A 82 1.02 -0.06 -11.08
C THR A 82 0.03 1.10 -11.22
N PHE A 83 0.33 2.08 -12.07
CA PHE A 83 -0.57 3.20 -12.31
C PHE A 83 -1.90 2.77 -12.94
N LEU A 84 -1.85 1.92 -13.97
CA LEU A 84 -3.05 1.42 -14.64
C LEU A 84 -3.90 0.54 -13.71
N THR A 85 -3.28 -0.35 -12.95
CA THR A 85 -3.99 -1.19 -11.98
C THR A 85 -4.57 -0.37 -10.83
N ALA A 86 -3.89 0.68 -10.38
CA ALA A 86 -4.41 1.61 -9.38
C ALA A 86 -5.64 2.38 -9.89
N LEU A 87 -5.63 2.83 -11.16
CA LEU A 87 -6.81 3.46 -11.78
C LEU A 87 -8.01 2.51 -11.85
N ILE A 88 -7.79 1.27 -12.26
CA ILE A 88 -8.84 0.24 -12.30
C ILE A 88 -9.36 -0.02 -10.89
N GLY A 89 -8.46 -0.21 -9.91
CA GLY A 89 -8.83 -0.46 -8.52
C GLY A 89 -9.62 0.70 -7.90
N SER A 90 -9.22 1.95 -8.18
CA SER A 90 -9.95 3.13 -7.69
C SER A 90 -11.32 3.28 -8.33
N ALA A 91 -11.43 3.01 -9.63
CA ALA A 91 -12.72 3.03 -10.33
C ALA A 91 -13.67 1.97 -9.77
N LEU A 92 -13.18 0.74 -9.54
CA LEU A 92 -13.95 -0.33 -8.91
C LEU A 92 -14.41 0.06 -7.50
N LEU A 93 -13.55 0.70 -6.71
CA LEU A 93 -13.88 1.16 -5.36
C LEU A 93 -15.01 2.18 -5.36
N VAL A 94 -15.01 3.13 -6.33
CA VAL A 94 -16.06 4.15 -6.44
C VAL A 94 -17.41 3.56 -6.86
N ILE A 95 -17.39 2.54 -7.72
CA ILE A 95 -18.61 1.91 -8.26
C ILE A 95 -19.17 0.87 -7.28
N THR A 96 -18.35 0.30 -6.40
CA THR A 96 -18.76 -0.77 -5.50
C THR A 96 -19.49 -0.20 -4.28
N PRO A 97 -20.73 -0.63 -3.98
CA PRO A 97 -21.44 -0.22 -2.78
C PRO A 97 -20.69 -0.64 -1.51
N THR A 98 -20.70 0.20 -0.49
CA THR A 98 -19.98 0.00 0.78
C THR A 98 -20.30 -1.35 1.43
N ASN A 99 -21.57 -1.79 1.41
CA ASN A 99 -21.98 -3.07 1.96
C ASN A 99 -21.33 -4.29 1.27
N THR A 100 -21.11 -4.21 -0.03
CA THR A 100 -20.42 -5.27 -0.79
C THR A 100 -18.94 -5.29 -0.46
N PHE A 101 -18.35 -4.11 -0.26
CA PHE A 101 -16.95 -3.94 0.10
C PHE A 101 -16.64 -4.56 1.46
N ASP A 102 -17.49 -4.33 2.46
CA ASP A 102 -17.32 -4.88 3.80
C ASP A 102 -17.35 -6.41 3.83
N HIS A 103 -18.12 -7.04 2.92
CA HIS A 103 -18.13 -8.50 2.79
C HIS A 103 -16.93 -9.07 2.05
N ILE A 104 -16.33 -8.31 1.13
CA ILE A 104 -15.18 -8.77 0.31
C ILE A 104 -13.86 -8.61 1.08
N ILE A 105 -13.72 -7.59 1.94
CA ILE A 105 -12.49 -7.30 2.70
C ILE A 105 -11.95 -8.53 3.45
N PRO A 106 -12.75 -9.27 4.25
CA PRO A 106 -12.25 -10.42 4.99
C PRO A 106 -11.66 -11.51 4.08
N TRP A 107 -12.27 -11.73 2.92
CA TRP A 107 -11.80 -12.71 1.94
C TRP A 107 -10.51 -12.27 1.26
N LEU A 108 -10.38 -10.98 0.93
CA LEU A 108 -9.15 -10.41 0.39
C LEU A 108 -8.01 -10.48 1.40
N LEU A 109 -8.28 -10.18 2.68
CA LEU A 109 -7.30 -10.30 3.76
C LEU A 109 -6.88 -11.75 3.97
N LEU A 110 -7.82 -12.69 3.96
CA LEU A 110 -7.53 -14.12 4.04
C LEU A 110 -6.67 -14.58 2.87
N PHE A 111 -7.01 -14.16 1.65
CA PHE A 111 -6.22 -14.46 0.46
C PHE A 111 -4.81 -13.88 0.55
N ALA A 112 -4.67 -12.61 0.93
CA ALA A 112 -3.37 -11.97 1.12
C ALA A 112 -2.55 -12.68 2.21
N PHE A 113 -3.16 -13.09 3.31
CA PHE A 113 -2.53 -13.86 4.36
C PHE A 113 -2.01 -15.21 3.87
N ILE A 114 -2.83 -15.95 3.10
CA ILE A 114 -2.42 -17.21 2.48
C ILE A 114 -1.24 -17.01 1.52
N VAL A 115 -1.31 -15.98 0.67
CA VAL A 115 -0.21 -15.64 -0.25
C VAL A 115 1.07 -15.28 0.50
N LEU A 116 0.98 -14.55 1.61
CA LEU A 116 2.15 -14.23 2.44
C LEU A 116 2.75 -15.47 3.13
N LEU A 117 1.90 -16.36 3.63
CA LEU A 117 2.38 -17.60 4.27
C LEU A 117 3.07 -18.55 3.30
N PHE A 118 2.46 -18.72 2.13
CA PHE A 118 2.94 -19.68 1.13
C PHE A 118 3.86 -19.06 0.08
N GLY A 119 3.83 -17.75 -0.10
CA GLY A 119 4.59 -17.02 -1.12
C GLY A 119 6.10 -17.21 -0.99
N LYS A 120 6.63 -17.22 0.24
CA LYS A 120 8.04 -17.52 0.51
C LYS A 120 8.42 -18.96 0.10
N ARG A 121 7.52 -19.92 0.36
CA ARG A 121 7.76 -21.32 -0.03
C ARG A 121 7.62 -21.50 -1.54
N ALA A 122 6.64 -20.86 -2.16
CA ALA A 122 6.45 -20.88 -3.61
C ALA A 122 7.62 -20.21 -4.35
N ALA A 123 8.10 -19.07 -3.85
CA ALA A 123 9.26 -18.37 -4.43
C ALA A 123 10.53 -19.24 -4.36
N GLY A 124 10.82 -19.86 -3.21
CA GLY A 124 11.96 -20.76 -3.06
C GLY A 124 11.87 -22.00 -3.98
N TRP A 125 10.66 -22.50 -4.21
CA TRP A 125 10.45 -23.64 -5.12
C TRP A 125 10.62 -23.25 -6.59
N LEU A 126 10.19 -22.03 -6.96
CA LEU A 126 10.41 -21.47 -8.30
C LEU A 126 11.90 -21.19 -8.57
N GLU A 127 12.61 -20.61 -7.61
CA GLU A 127 14.04 -20.36 -7.75
C GLU A 127 14.86 -21.64 -7.96
N GLN A 128 14.52 -22.71 -7.24
CA GLN A 128 15.14 -24.01 -7.46
C GLN A 128 14.90 -24.56 -8.86
N ARG A 129 13.72 -24.38 -9.42
CA ARG A 129 13.41 -24.82 -10.79
C ARG A 129 14.07 -23.97 -11.87
N VAL A 130 14.17 -22.67 -11.66
CA VAL A 130 14.83 -21.75 -12.61
C VAL A 130 16.35 -21.98 -12.65
N HIS A 131 16.97 -22.31 -11.50
CA HIS A 131 18.41 -22.63 -11.44
C HIS A 131 18.77 -23.94 -12.14
N ILE A 132 17.87 -24.91 -12.19
CA ILE A 132 18.09 -26.18 -12.90
C ILE A 132 18.06 -25.98 -14.43
N GLY A 133 17.27 -25.03 -14.94
CA GLY A 133 17.18 -24.72 -16.37
C GLY A 133 18.36 -23.93 -16.95
N ARG A 134 19.27 -23.41 -16.10
CA ARG A 134 20.40 -22.57 -16.54
C ARG A 134 21.76 -23.29 -16.59
N LYS A 135 21.78 -24.59 -16.30
CA LYS A 135 22.97 -25.46 -16.37
C LYS A 135 22.90 -26.49 -17.49
N SER A 136 22.25 -26.15 -18.59
CA SER A 136 22.37 -26.93 -19.84
C SER A 136 22.87 -26.08 -20.96
#